data_a98a62c31ea1729a594b0bcc2e36b4d3
#
_entry.id   a98a62c31ea1729a594b0bcc2e36b4d3
#
_cell.length_a   1.000
_cell.length_b   1.000
_cell.length_c   1.000
_cell.angle_alpha   90.00
_cell.angle_beta   90.00
_cell.angle_gamma   90.00
#
_symmetry.space_group_name_H-M   'P 1'
#
loop_
_entity.id
_entity.type
_entity.pdbx_description
1 polymer ?
#
loop_
_entity_poly.entity_id
_entity_poly.type
_entity_poly.pdbx_seq_one_letter_code
_entity_poly.pdbx_strand_id
1 'polypeptide(L)'
;MFAEARLCKPDLHLMCRMSGAFRLKRRKTNIMSIRIGILGYGNLGRGVESAIRQNPDMELVAVFTRRNPENLKIRTEGVAVLNVADAPDYTDKIDVMILCGGSATDLPTQTPEYAKLFNVINSFDTHARIPEHFADVDKAAKEGGKVGIISLGWDPGMFSLNRMISTMILPEGNNYTFWGRGVSQGHSDAVRRI
;
A
#
# COMPACT_ATOMS: atom_id res chain seq x y z
N MET A 1 27.13 31.14 -41.77
CA MET A 1 26.74 30.00 -42.62
C MET A 1 26.30 28.91 -41.66
N PHE A 2 25.02 28.94 -41.26
CA PHE A 2 24.44 27.95 -40.33
C PHE A 2 23.72 26.87 -41.17
N ALA A 3 24.16 25.63 -41.05
CA ALA A 3 23.54 24.51 -41.71
C ALA A 3 22.30 24.10 -40.89
N GLU A 4 21.11 24.22 -41.49
CA GLU A 4 19.86 23.69 -40.95
C GLU A 4 19.89 22.14 -41.00
N ALA A 5 19.95 21.52 -39.85
CA ALA A 5 19.70 20.08 -39.72
C ALA A 5 18.19 19.85 -39.82
N ARG A 6 17.71 19.33 -40.94
CA ARG A 6 16.35 18.85 -41.14
C ARG A 6 16.17 17.58 -40.30
N LEU A 7 15.43 17.68 -39.21
CA LEU A 7 14.91 16.52 -38.48
C LEU A 7 13.91 15.77 -39.37
N CYS A 8 14.30 14.59 -39.78
CA CYS A 8 13.43 13.63 -40.46
C CYS A 8 12.32 13.20 -39.50
N LYS A 9 11.05 13.57 -39.75
CA LYS A 9 9.91 13.12 -38.99
C LYS A 9 9.76 11.61 -39.21
N PRO A 10 9.74 10.79 -38.16
CA PRO A 10 9.46 9.38 -38.33
C PRO A 10 8.00 9.19 -38.80
N ASP A 11 7.84 8.37 -39.83
CA ASP A 11 6.56 8.06 -40.45
C ASP A 11 5.68 7.30 -39.44
N LEU A 12 4.68 7.98 -38.88
CA LEU A 12 3.75 7.45 -37.88
C LEU A 12 2.93 6.26 -38.39
N HIS A 13 2.90 6.05 -39.72
CA HIS A 13 2.18 4.95 -40.35
C HIS A 13 2.92 3.59 -40.27
N LEU A 14 4.23 3.59 -40.06
CA LEU A 14 5.01 2.35 -39.98
C LEU A 14 4.97 1.73 -38.59
N MET A 15 4.72 2.51 -37.55
CA MET A 15 4.60 2.01 -36.16
C MET A 15 3.27 1.29 -35.86
N CYS A 16 2.24 1.51 -36.70
CA CYS A 16 0.92 0.90 -36.49
C CYS A 16 0.77 -0.53 -37.02
N ARG A 17 1.75 -1.05 -37.79
CA ARG A 17 1.70 -2.41 -38.33
C ARG A 17 2.50 -3.46 -37.56
N MET A 18 3.22 -3.08 -36.49
CA MET A 18 3.93 -4.04 -35.64
C MET A 18 3.19 -4.38 -34.33
N SER A 19 1.92 -3.99 -34.18
CA SER A 19 1.04 -4.50 -33.14
C SER A 19 0.42 -5.85 -33.49
N GLY A 20 1.22 -6.75 -34.06
CA GLY A 20 0.95 -8.18 -33.99
C GLY A 20 0.94 -8.53 -32.51
N ALA A 21 -0.26 -8.81 -31.98
CA ALA A 21 -0.48 -9.16 -30.60
C ALA A 21 0.48 -10.27 -30.17
N PHE A 22 1.61 -9.89 -29.57
CA PHE A 22 2.46 -10.81 -28.84
C PHE A 22 1.69 -11.18 -27.57
N ARG A 23 0.68 -12.05 -27.79
CA ARG A 23 -0.08 -12.67 -26.72
C ARG A 23 0.88 -13.62 -26.02
N LEU A 24 1.66 -13.09 -25.08
CA LEU A 24 2.37 -13.92 -24.12
C LEU A 24 1.34 -14.89 -23.55
N LYS A 25 1.38 -16.14 -24.00
CA LYS A 25 0.70 -17.23 -23.30
C LYS A 25 1.29 -17.23 -21.91
N ARG A 26 0.57 -16.61 -20.93
CA ARG A 26 0.88 -16.77 -19.51
C ARG A 26 0.92 -18.26 -19.26
N ARG A 27 2.12 -18.81 -19.07
CA ARG A 27 2.27 -20.10 -18.41
C ARG A 27 1.48 -19.96 -17.10
N LYS A 28 0.50 -20.81 -16.89
CA LYS A 28 -0.08 -21.06 -15.58
C LYS A 28 1.04 -21.69 -14.74
N THR A 29 1.93 -20.90 -14.21
CA THR A 29 2.71 -21.29 -13.04
C THR A 29 1.68 -21.40 -11.94
N ASN A 30 1.72 -22.48 -11.19
CA ASN A 30 0.98 -22.65 -9.95
C ASN A 30 1.62 -21.68 -8.93
N ILE A 31 1.38 -20.39 -9.09
CA ILE A 31 1.80 -19.37 -8.16
C ILE A 31 0.82 -19.53 -7.00
N MET A 32 1.32 -19.94 -5.85
CA MET A 32 0.52 -19.88 -4.62
C MET A 32 0.16 -18.42 -4.40
N SER A 33 -1.14 -18.10 -4.45
CA SER A 33 -1.64 -16.76 -4.18
C SER A 33 -1.39 -16.39 -2.72
N ILE A 34 -0.94 -15.16 -2.49
CA ILE A 34 -0.81 -14.60 -1.15
C ILE A 34 -2.22 -14.25 -0.66
N ARG A 35 -2.64 -14.87 0.44
CA ARG A 35 -3.96 -14.67 1.04
C ARG A 35 -3.93 -13.43 1.94
N ILE A 36 -4.72 -12.42 1.58
CA ILE A 36 -4.69 -11.11 2.22
C ILE A 36 -5.98 -10.84 2.96
N GLY A 37 -5.86 -10.34 4.20
CA GLY A 37 -6.93 -9.73 4.96
C GLY A 37 -6.78 -8.20 5.00
N ILE A 38 -7.89 -7.48 4.98
CA ILE A 38 -7.91 -6.03 5.16
C ILE A 38 -8.61 -5.72 6.48
N LEU A 39 -7.93 -5.04 7.39
CA LEU A 39 -8.51 -4.56 8.63
C LEU A 39 -8.74 -3.04 8.55
N GLY A 40 -10.03 -2.66 8.46
CA GLY A 40 -10.45 -1.28 8.22
C GLY A 40 -10.74 -0.99 6.75
N TYR A 41 -11.97 -0.61 6.44
CA TYR A 41 -12.40 -0.36 5.07
C TYR A 41 -12.85 1.10 4.87
N GLY A 42 -11.85 2.00 5.02
CA GLY A 42 -11.94 3.40 4.65
C GLY A 42 -11.41 3.65 3.23
N ASN A 43 -10.91 4.84 2.96
CA ASN A 43 -10.33 5.17 1.66
C ASN A 43 -9.09 4.30 1.36
N LEU A 44 -8.24 4.07 2.37
CA LEU A 44 -7.06 3.22 2.24
C LEU A 44 -7.45 1.77 1.95
N GLY A 45 -8.37 1.17 2.72
CA GLY A 45 -8.82 -0.20 2.51
C GLY A 45 -9.43 -0.43 1.12
N ARG A 46 -10.20 0.56 0.60
CA ARG A 46 -10.70 0.52 -0.78
C ARG A 46 -9.59 0.57 -1.83
N GLY A 47 -8.54 1.35 -1.56
CA GLY A 47 -7.36 1.42 -2.41
C GLY A 47 -6.61 0.10 -2.43
N VAL A 48 -6.40 -0.51 -1.27
CA VAL A 48 -5.76 -1.82 -1.11
C VAL A 48 -6.54 -2.90 -1.84
N GLU A 49 -7.86 -2.97 -1.67
CA GLU A 49 -8.71 -3.90 -2.42
C GLU A 49 -8.55 -3.73 -3.93
N SER A 50 -8.54 -2.48 -4.41
CA SER A 50 -8.36 -2.20 -5.83
C SER A 50 -6.99 -2.65 -6.35
N ALA A 51 -5.94 -2.54 -5.53
CA ALA A 51 -4.59 -3.00 -5.86
C ALA A 51 -4.52 -4.53 -5.89
N ILE A 52 -5.10 -5.22 -4.91
CA ILE A 52 -5.14 -6.69 -4.87
C ILE A 52 -5.80 -7.24 -6.13
N ARG A 53 -6.92 -6.67 -6.54
CA ARG A 53 -7.64 -7.09 -7.77
C ARG A 53 -6.82 -6.99 -9.07
N GLN A 54 -5.78 -6.16 -9.08
CA GLN A 54 -4.90 -5.98 -10.25
C GLN A 54 -3.71 -6.95 -10.23
N ASN A 55 -3.46 -7.61 -9.11
CA ASN A 55 -2.33 -8.51 -8.93
C ASN A 55 -2.81 -9.97 -8.89
N PRO A 56 -2.47 -10.80 -9.88
CA PRO A 56 -3.00 -12.15 -10.03
C PRO A 56 -2.40 -13.17 -9.03
N ASP A 57 -1.37 -12.78 -8.31
CA ASP A 57 -0.70 -13.54 -7.26
C ASP A 57 -1.19 -13.17 -5.85
N MET A 58 -2.23 -12.34 -5.76
CA MET A 58 -2.86 -11.91 -4.51
C MET A 58 -4.34 -12.28 -4.49
N GLU A 59 -4.82 -12.70 -3.32
CA GLU A 59 -6.21 -13.06 -3.09
C GLU A 59 -6.73 -12.35 -1.85
N LEU A 60 -7.85 -11.63 -1.98
CA LEU A 60 -8.54 -11.04 -0.84
C LEU A 60 -9.44 -12.08 -0.20
N VAL A 61 -9.11 -12.48 1.03
CA VAL A 61 -9.85 -13.49 1.79
C VAL A 61 -10.98 -12.89 2.61
N ALA A 62 -10.69 -11.80 3.32
CA ALA A 62 -11.66 -11.17 4.20
C ALA A 62 -11.40 -9.66 4.39
N VAL A 63 -12.47 -8.94 4.70
CA VAL A 63 -12.43 -7.54 5.13
C VAL A 63 -13.03 -7.45 6.53
N PHE A 64 -12.26 -6.91 7.47
CA PHE A 64 -12.68 -6.73 8.86
C PHE A 64 -13.03 -5.27 9.13
N THR A 65 -14.14 -5.03 9.80
CA THR A 65 -14.64 -3.68 10.09
C THR A 65 -15.22 -3.57 11.49
N ARG A 66 -15.10 -2.39 12.10
CA ARG A 66 -15.80 -2.05 13.34
C ARG A 66 -17.26 -1.60 13.12
N ARG A 67 -17.59 -1.28 11.86
CA ARG A 67 -18.97 -0.95 11.45
C ARG A 67 -19.77 -2.24 11.29
N ASN A 68 -21.11 -2.12 11.23
CA ASN A 68 -21.92 -3.29 10.90
C ASN A 68 -21.50 -3.86 9.53
N PRO A 69 -21.04 -5.12 9.48
CA PRO A 69 -20.58 -5.76 8.24
C PRO A 69 -21.64 -5.78 7.13
N GLU A 70 -22.91 -5.95 7.48
CA GLU A 70 -24.02 -6.02 6.52
C GLU A 70 -24.21 -4.72 5.71
N ASN A 71 -23.82 -3.58 6.30
CA ASN A 71 -23.93 -2.28 5.67
C ASN A 71 -22.69 -1.91 4.83
N LEU A 72 -21.66 -2.77 4.82
CA LEU A 72 -20.42 -2.49 4.14
C LEU A 72 -20.39 -3.16 2.76
N LYS A 73 -20.44 -2.34 1.72
CA LYS A 73 -20.30 -2.82 0.34
C LYS A 73 -18.85 -2.78 -0.11
N ILE A 74 -18.29 -3.92 -0.40
CA ILE A 74 -16.98 -4.10 -1.02
C ILE A 74 -17.14 -4.35 -2.53
N ARG A 75 -16.05 -4.26 -3.30
CA ARG A 75 -16.07 -4.41 -4.77
C ARG A 75 -15.79 -5.84 -5.23
N THR A 76 -15.12 -6.63 -4.39
CA THR A 76 -14.76 -8.01 -4.71
C THR A 76 -15.87 -8.94 -4.26
N GLU A 77 -16.46 -9.63 -5.21
CA GLU A 77 -17.56 -10.60 -4.94
C GLU A 77 -17.01 -11.84 -4.22
N GLY A 78 -17.84 -12.43 -3.37
CA GLY A 78 -17.53 -13.68 -2.67
C GLY A 78 -16.57 -13.54 -1.48
N VAL A 79 -16.10 -12.34 -1.15
CA VAL A 79 -15.22 -12.08 -0.01
C VAL A 79 -16.04 -11.83 1.25
N ALA A 80 -15.65 -12.44 2.35
CA ALA A 80 -16.29 -12.26 3.64
C ALA A 80 -16.07 -10.84 4.20
N VAL A 81 -17.14 -10.20 4.64
CA VAL A 81 -17.08 -8.96 5.41
C VAL A 81 -17.48 -9.28 6.85
N LEU A 82 -16.58 -9.04 7.80
CA LEU A 82 -16.69 -9.55 9.16
C LEU A 82 -16.43 -8.44 10.19
N ASN A 83 -16.82 -8.70 11.42
CA ASN A 83 -16.44 -7.82 12.53
C ASN A 83 -14.93 -7.96 12.81
N VAL A 84 -14.33 -6.90 13.30
CA VAL A 84 -12.91 -6.90 13.72
C VAL A 84 -12.62 -7.93 14.79
N ALA A 85 -13.60 -8.23 15.64
CA ALA A 85 -13.48 -9.25 16.68
C ALA A 85 -13.29 -10.70 16.16
N ASP A 86 -13.71 -10.95 14.91
CA ASP A 86 -13.62 -12.28 14.28
C ASP A 86 -12.26 -12.50 13.60
N ALA A 87 -11.40 -11.48 13.55
CA ALA A 87 -10.11 -11.59 12.87
C ALA A 87 -9.19 -12.70 13.43
N PRO A 88 -9.11 -12.96 14.73
CA PRO A 88 -8.30 -14.07 15.28
C PRO A 88 -8.65 -15.45 14.72
N ASP A 89 -9.89 -15.68 14.30
CA ASP A 89 -10.35 -16.96 13.74
C ASP A 89 -9.86 -17.20 12.29
N TYR A 90 -9.13 -16.23 11.74
CA TYR A 90 -8.62 -16.26 10.36
C TYR A 90 -7.10 -16.43 10.28
N THR A 91 -6.42 -16.73 11.37
CA THR A 91 -4.95 -16.87 11.41
C THR A 91 -4.40 -17.90 10.42
N ASP A 92 -5.13 -18.99 10.19
CA ASP A 92 -4.72 -20.04 9.24
C ASP A 92 -5.15 -19.76 7.80
N LYS A 93 -6.02 -18.76 7.59
CA LYS A 93 -6.60 -18.44 6.29
C LYS A 93 -5.94 -17.24 5.63
N ILE A 94 -5.24 -16.41 6.39
CA ILE A 94 -4.64 -15.15 5.94
C ILE A 94 -3.13 -15.20 6.15
N ASP A 95 -2.39 -14.97 5.09
CA ASP A 95 -0.94 -14.90 5.14
C ASP A 95 -0.45 -13.52 5.58
N VAL A 96 -1.16 -12.46 5.15
CA VAL A 96 -0.81 -11.06 5.45
C VAL A 96 -2.07 -10.26 5.78
N MET A 97 -2.07 -9.57 6.91
CA MET A 97 -3.11 -8.62 7.30
C MET A 97 -2.66 -7.19 7.00
N ILE A 98 -3.40 -6.47 6.16
CA ILE A 98 -3.14 -5.05 5.87
C ILE A 98 -4.02 -4.19 6.78
N LEU A 99 -3.38 -3.42 7.65
CA LEU A 99 -4.05 -2.58 8.64
C LEU A 99 -4.28 -1.19 8.06
N CYS A 100 -5.55 -0.88 7.80
CA CYS A 100 -6.01 0.36 7.17
C CYS A 100 -6.73 1.30 8.16
N GLY A 101 -6.41 1.19 9.44
CA GLY A 101 -6.90 2.06 10.50
C GLY A 101 -6.30 3.47 10.45
N GLY A 102 -6.80 4.35 11.30
CA GLY A 102 -6.25 5.71 11.46
C GLY A 102 -4.84 5.68 12.03
N SER A 103 -3.91 6.38 11.38
CA SER A 103 -2.50 6.37 11.77
C SER A 103 -2.25 6.84 13.19
N ALA A 104 -2.89 7.96 13.59
CA ALA A 104 -2.70 8.52 14.92
C ALA A 104 -3.54 7.84 16.01
N THR A 105 -4.63 7.16 15.64
CA THR A 105 -5.64 6.67 16.59
C THR A 105 -5.68 5.16 16.71
N ASP A 106 -5.65 4.46 15.59
CA ASP A 106 -5.88 3.01 15.55
C ASP A 106 -4.57 2.21 15.48
N LEU A 107 -3.68 2.58 14.56
CA LEU A 107 -2.47 1.80 14.28
C LEU A 107 -1.51 1.62 15.47
N PRO A 108 -1.34 2.60 16.39
CA PRO A 108 -0.46 2.41 17.55
C PRO A 108 -0.82 1.20 18.42
N THR A 109 -2.09 0.91 18.55
CA THR A 109 -2.59 -0.22 19.35
C THR A 109 -2.86 -1.45 18.51
N GLN A 110 -3.49 -1.31 17.36
CA GLN A 110 -3.85 -2.43 16.49
C GLN A 110 -2.63 -3.15 15.92
N THR A 111 -1.59 -2.42 15.51
CA THR A 111 -0.47 -3.08 14.85
C THR A 111 0.26 -4.06 15.77
N PRO A 112 0.66 -3.71 17.01
CA PRO A 112 1.26 -4.68 17.92
C PRO A 112 0.32 -5.85 18.28
N GLU A 113 -0.98 -5.60 18.41
CA GLU A 113 -1.97 -6.65 18.70
C GLU A 113 -2.02 -7.68 17.58
N TYR A 114 -2.20 -7.23 16.33
CA TYR A 114 -2.32 -8.13 15.18
C TYR A 114 -0.98 -8.70 14.70
N ALA A 115 0.15 -8.05 14.99
CA ALA A 115 1.49 -8.57 14.69
C ALA A 115 1.83 -9.86 15.45
N LYS A 116 1.14 -10.15 16.57
CA LYS A 116 1.28 -11.43 17.26
C LYS A 116 0.60 -12.59 16.52
N LEU A 117 -0.41 -12.29 15.72
CA LEU A 117 -1.27 -13.27 15.06
C LEU A 117 -0.97 -13.43 13.57
N PHE A 118 -0.60 -12.36 12.90
CA PHE A 118 -0.44 -12.28 11.45
C PHE A 118 0.88 -11.62 11.07
N ASN A 119 1.35 -11.88 9.85
CA ASN A 119 2.24 -10.92 9.20
C ASN A 119 1.43 -9.67 8.91
N VAL A 120 1.93 -8.50 9.28
CA VAL A 120 1.18 -7.25 9.19
C VAL A 120 1.87 -6.22 8.31
N ILE A 121 1.05 -5.43 7.63
CA ILE A 121 1.49 -4.23 6.88
C ILE A 121 0.64 -3.06 7.33
N ASN A 122 1.26 -1.91 7.61
CA ASN A 122 0.54 -0.67 7.89
C ASN A 122 1.16 0.55 7.22
N SER A 123 0.41 1.66 7.22
CA SER A 123 0.83 2.95 6.69
C SER A 123 0.96 4.01 7.79
N PHE A 124 1.53 3.66 8.95
CA PHE A 124 1.74 4.58 10.05
C PHE A 124 2.61 5.76 9.61
N ASP A 125 2.12 7.00 9.75
CA ASP A 125 2.73 8.21 9.19
C ASP A 125 3.07 9.30 10.23
N THR A 126 2.93 9.01 11.52
CA THR A 126 3.35 9.94 12.58
C THR A 126 4.87 9.88 12.74
N HIS A 127 5.61 10.61 11.91
CA HIS A 127 7.06 10.52 11.74
C HIS A 127 7.84 10.53 13.06
N ALA A 128 7.50 11.43 13.99
CA ALA A 128 8.17 11.54 15.29
C ALA A 128 8.03 10.28 16.16
N ARG A 129 7.02 9.46 15.92
CA ARG A 129 6.72 8.25 16.70
C ARG A 129 7.03 6.95 15.96
N ILE A 130 7.61 7.01 14.78
CA ILE A 130 7.98 5.81 14.01
C ILE A 130 8.97 4.93 14.79
N PRO A 131 10.02 5.45 15.44
CA PRO A 131 10.94 4.59 16.21
C PRO A 131 10.26 3.85 17.38
N GLU A 132 9.37 4.52 18.11
CA GLU A 132 8.57 3.92 19.19
C GLU A 132 7.66 2.82 18.62
N HIS A 133 6.89 3.15 17.59
CA HIS A 133 5.97 2.22 16.94
C HIS A 133 6.71 1.00 16.35
N PHE A 134 7.89 1.21 15.79
CA PHE A 134 8.76 0.13 15.31
C PHE A 134 9.14 -0.83 16.44
N ALA A 135 9.58 -0.31 17.58
CA ALA A 135 9.98 -1.12 18.72
C ALA A 135 8.82 -1.99 19.25
N ASP A 136 7.63 -1.41 19.35
CA ASP A 136 6.43 -2.10 19.81
C ASP A 136 6.01 -3.22 18.85
N VAL A 137 6.03 -2.93 17.54
CA VAL A 137 5.67 -3.91 16.51
C VAL A 137 6.72 -5.01 16.38
N ASP A 138 8.01 -4.67 16.43
CA ASP A 138 9.11 -5.65 16.38
C ASP A 138 9.02 -6.64 17.54
N LYS A 139 8.78 -6.14 18.76
CA LYS A 139 8.58 -6.98 19.93
C LYS A 139 7.39 -7.93 19.73
N ALA A 140 6.25 -7.40 19.33
CA ALA A 140 5.03 -8.18 19.15
C ALA A 140 5.16 -9.22 18.03
N ALA A 141 5.76 -8.85 16.90
CA ALA A 141 6.01 -9.76 15.80
C ALA A 141 6.97 -10.89 16.16
N LYS A 142 8.03 -10.60 16.93
CA LYS A 142 8.94 -11.63 17.48
C LYS A 142 8.22 -12.59 18.43
N GLU A 143 7.35 -12.08 19.31
CA GLU A 143 6.53 -12.91 20.20
C GLU A 143 5.62 -13.85 19.41
N GLY A 144 5.03 -13.40 18.31
CA GLY A 144 4.16 -14.20 17.45
C GLY A 144 4.87 -15.04 16.37
N GLY A 145 6.19 -14.89 16.20
CA GLY A 145 6.92 -15.52 15.10
C GLY A 145 6.47 -14.99 13.73
N LYS A 146 6.12 -13.72 13.65
CA LYS A 146 5.54 -13.05 12.46
C LYS A 146 6.46 -11.94 11.96
N VAL A 147 6.10 -11.35 10.81
CA VAL A 147 6.79 -10.23 10.20
C VAL A 147 5.89 -8.99 10.23
N GLY A 148 6.43 -7.86 10.67
CA GLY A 148 5.75 -6.57 10.60
C GLY A 148 6.45 -5.62 9.63
N ILE A 149 5.70 -5.06 8.67
CA ILE A 149 6.15 -3.97 7.80
C ILE A 149 5.34 -2.74 8.18
N ILE A 150 6.01 -1.72 8.68
CA ILE A 150 5.35 -0.50 9.12
C ILE A 150 5.67 0.68 8.19
N SER A 151 4.85 1.72 8.28
CA SER A 151 5.10 3.00 7.59
C SER A 151 5.25 2.85 6.08
N LEU A 152 4.47 1.94 5.48
CA LEU A 152 4.50 1.68 4.05
C LEU A 152 3.38 2.46 3.35
N GLY A 153 3.75 3.56 2.68
CA GLY A 153 2.80 4.41 1.98
C GLY A 153 3.49 5.31 0.98
N TRP A 154 2.98 6.54 0.87
CA TRP A 154 3.59 7.58 0.06
C TRP A 154 4.71 8.29 0.82
N ASP A 155 4.42 8.81 2.01
CA ASP A 155 5.38 9.48 2.91
C ASP A 155 5.01 9.17 4.38
N PRO A 156 5.76 8.32 5.04
CA PRO A 156 6.95 7.56 4.58
C PRO A 156 6.62 6.49 3.52
N GLY A 157 7.59 6.19 2.66
CA GLY A 157 7.48 5.17 1.62
C GLY A 157 8.02 5.63 0.28
N MET A 158 7.22 5.60 -0.80
CA MET A 158 7.66 5.90 -2.16
C MET A 158 8.25 7.30 -2.32
N PHE A 159 7.71 8.30 -1.63
CA PHE A 159 8.24 9.65 -1.67
C PHE A 159 9.65 9.73 -1.07
N SER A 160 9.90 9.03 0.02
CA SER A 160 11.23 8.96 0.65
C SER A 160 12.25 8.28 -0.26
N LEU A 161 11.87 7.21 -0.95
CA LEU A 161 12.71 6.53 -1.94
C LEU A 161 13.02 7.44 -3.13
N ASN A 162 12.02 8.13 -3.66
CA ASN A 162 12.22 9.07 -4.77
C ASN A 162 13.15 10.22 -4.38
N ARG A 163 13.04 10.74 -3.17
CA ARG A 163 13.96 11.77 -2.67
C ARG A 163 15.39 11.24 -2.59
N MET A 164 15.58 10.05 -2.05
CA MET A 164 16.89 9.43 -1.96
C MET A 164 17.53 9.24 -3.34
N ILE A 165 16.78 8.68 -4.30
CA ILE A 165 17.24 8.51 -5.68
C ILE A 165 17.57 9.86 -6.32
N SER A 166 16.71 10.86 -6.15
CA SER A 166 16.95 12.21 -6.69
C SER A 166 18.21 12.84 -6.13
N THR A 167 18.49 12.68 -4.83
CA THR A 167 19.72 13.19 -4.19
C THR A 167 20.97 12.46 -4.71
N MET A 168 20.86 11.18 -5.05
CA MET A 168 21.98 10.43 -5.65
C MET A 168 22.30 10.90 -7.08
N ILE A 169 21.26 11.29 -7.85
CA ILE A 169 21.44 11.75 -9.24
C ILE A 169 21.84 13.23 -9.28
N LEU A 170 21.29 14.04 -8.38
CA LEU A 170 21.48 15.50 -8.30
C LEU A 170 21.91 15.86 -6.86
N PRO A 171 23.16 15.56 -6.45
CA PRO A 171 23.59 15.75 -5.06
C PRO A 171 23.56 17.21 -4.57
N GLU A 172 23.74 18.16 -5.50
CA GLU A 172 23.68 19.62 -5.22
C GLU A 172 22.30 20.22 -5.51
N GLY A 173 21.31 19.37 -5.86
CA GLY A 173 19.96 19.80 -6.16
C GLY A 173 19.19 20.25 -4.92
N ASN A 174 18.32 21.25 -5.08
CA ASN A 174 17.40 21.68 -4.04
C ASN A 174 16.07 20.92 -4.13
N ASN A 175 15.51 20.57 -2.98
CA ASN A 175 14.18 19.98 -2.92
C ASN A 175 13.12 21.07 -2.80
N TYR A 176 12.09 20.99 -3.64
CA TYR A 176 10.93 21.86 -3.59
C TYR A 176 9.67 21.01 -3.34
N THR A 177 8.85 21.44 -2.40
CA THR A 177 7.56 20.79 -2.14
C THR A 177 6.43 21.71 -2.59
N PHE A 178 5.59 21.20 -3.49
CA PHE A 178 4.40 21.89 -3.94
C PHE A 178 3.17 21.28 -3.30
N TRP A 179 2.31 22.13 -2.74
CA TRP A 179 1.07 21.72 -2.12
C TRP A 179 -0.08 21.89 -3.10
N GLY A 180 -0.84 20.80 -3.32
CA GLY A 180 -2.06 20.83 -4.12
C GLY A 180 -3.29 21.13 -3.26
N ARG A 181 -4.45 21.30 -3.91
CA ARG A 181 -5.74 21.37 -3.21
C ARG A 181 -6.09 19.97 -2.67
N GLY A 182 -6.35 19.90 -1.40
CA GLY A 182 -6.74 18.66 -0.73
C GLY A 182 -6.38 18.70 0.75
N VAL A 183 -7.03 17.83 1.52
CA VAL A 183 -6.74 17.65 2.94
C VAL A 183 -6.07 16.29 3.10
N SER A 184 -4.79 16.30 3.46
CA SER A 184 -4.10 15.12 3.93
C SER A 184 -4.21 15.05 5.46
N GLN A 185 -4.65 13.94 5.99
CA GLN A 185 -4.88 13.79 7.43
C GLN A 185 -3.59 14.02 8.24
N GLY A 186 -2.48 13.39 7.84
CA GLY A 186 -1.20 13.53 8.53
C GLY A 186 -0.62 14.94 8.45
N HIS A 187 -0.62 15.56 7.26
CA HIS A 187 -0.13 16.93 7.09
C HIS A 187 -1.03 17.95 7.77
N SER A 188 -2.34 17.77 7.71
CA SER A 188 -3.30 18.66 8.39
C SER A 188 -3.13 18.61 9.90
N ASP A 189 -2.85 17.46 10.47
CA ASP A 189 -2.59 17.30 11.90
C ASP A 189 -1.24 17.90 12.30
N ALA A 190 -0.22 17.80 11.47
CA ALA A 190 1.07 18.44 11.71
C ALA A 190 0.93 19.96 11.76
N VAL A 191 0.23 20.56 10.79
CA VAL A 191 0.00 22.03 10.74
C VAL A 191 -0.83 22.54 11.94
N ARG A 192 -1.78 21.76 12.46
CA ARG A 192 -2.56 22.16 13.64
C ARG A 192 -1.78 22.17 14.96
N ARG A 193 -0.60 21.55 14.99
CA ARG A 193 0.24 21.46 16.20
C ARG A 193 1.33 22.52 16.27
N ILE A 194 1.49 23.33 15.22
CA ILE A 194 2.36 24.51 15.16
C ILE A 194 1.59 25.73 15.64
#